data_cc7fc5b6ec49f5552da157a8f952f32f
#
_entry.id   cc7fc5b6ec49f5552da157a8f952f32f
#
_cell.length_a   1.000
_cell.length_b   1.000
_cell.length_c   1.000
_cell.angle_alpha   90.00
_cell.angle_beta   90.00
_cell.angle_gamma   90.00
#
_symmetry.space_group_name_H-M   'P 1'
#
loop_
_entity.id
_entity.type
_entity.pdbx_description
1 polymer ?
#
loop_
_entity_poly.entity_id
_entity_poly.type
_entity_poly.pdbx_seq_one_letter_code
_entity_poly.pdbx_strand_id
1 'polypeptide(L)'
;MKIKNVLPFLVFFVVVSFASCSKSKDEAPKEQYLIRVKNTSDFNYLDVRIIPVPPLKFHNFGKLAIGQTSAYYTFDKAYAKIDADVQHTENFSTGLLHQHENGKPIEQLAPGKYLIEVKLTRNPDYKLETKVIKEE
;
A
#
# COMPACT_ATOMS: atom_id res chain seq x y z
N MET A 1 -57.82 -2.23 62.77
CA MET A 1 -56.82 -3.19 63.27
C MET A 1 -55.53 -3.03 62.46
N LYS A 2 -54.57 -2.51 63.10
CA LYS A 2 -53.17 -2.17 62.81
C LYS A 2 -52.60 -2.54 61.46
N ILE A 3 -52.37 -1.52 60.62
CA ILE A 3 -51.53 -1.55 59.44
C ILE A 3 -50.09 -1.22 59.85
N LYS A 4 -49.21 -2.16 59.76
CA LYS A 4 -47.78 -1.95 60.01
C LYS A 4 -47.10 -1.44 58.76
N ASN A 5 -46.46 -0.31 58.94
CA ASN A 5 -45.58 0.34 57.96
C ASN A 5 -44.51 -0.62 57.47
N VAL A 6 -44.42 -0.78 56.13
CA VAL A 6 -43.26 -1.33 55.49
C VAL A 6 -42.54 -0.17 54.82
N LEU A 7 -41.43 0.14 55.40
CA LEU A 7 -40.48 1.13 54.94
C LEU A 7 -39.84 0.70 53.54
N PRO A 8 -39.92 1.49 52.50
CA PRO A 8 -39.22 1.14 51.29
C PRO A 8 -37.73 1.40 51.47
N PHE A 9 -36.99 0.34 51.40
CA PHE A 9 -35.53 0.35 51.40
C PHE A 9 -35.04 0.94 50.07
N LEU A 10 -34.68 2.22 50.10
CA LEU A 10 -34.11 2.94 48.99
C LEU A 10 -32.68 2.44 48.79
N VAL A 11 -32.50 1.45 47.92
CA VAL A 11 -31.18 0.99 47.48
C VAL A 11 -30.63 2.03 46.56
N PHE A 12 -29.73 2.87 47.08
CA PHE A 12 -28.96 3.83 46.33
C PHE A 12 -27.91 3.05 45.54
N PHE A 13 -28.22 2.72 44.30
CA PHE A 13 -27.27 2.12 43.35
C PHE A 13 -26.31 3.22 42.90
N VAL A 14 -25.20 3.34 43.61
CA VAL A 14 -24.07 4.17 43.15
C VAL A 14 -23.45 3.46 41.94
N VAL A 15 -23.87 3.87 40.77
CA VAL A 15 -23.19 3.50 39.52
C VAL A 15 -21.86 4.26 39.47
N VAL A 16 -20.83 3.62 39.98
CA VAL A 16 -19.45 4.09 39.76
C VAL A 16 -19.15 3.87 38.28
N SER A 17 -19.39 4.90 37.47
CA SER A 17 -18.92 4.97 36.08
C SER A 17 -17.41 5.04 36.11
N PHE A 18 -16.77 3.88 36.01
CA PHE A 18 -15.36 3.84 35.64
C PHE A 18 -15.27 4.37 34.21
N ALA A 19 -15.06 5.67 34.07
CA ALA A 19 -14.52 6.25 32.85
C ALA A 19 -13.13 5.65 32.67
N SER A 20 -13.07 4.47 32.05
CA SER A 20 -11.85 3.92 31.49
C SER A 20 -11.44 4.85 30.37
N CYS A 21 -10.70 5.90 30.70
CA CYS A 21 -9.85 6.57 29.72
C CYS A 21 -8.81 5.55 29.27
N SER A 22 -9.17 4.73 28.31
CA SER A 22 -8.17 4.11 27.46
C SER A 22 -7.47 5.28 26.74
N LYS A 23 -6.30 5.66 27.24
CA LYS A 23 -5.33 6.43 26.45
C LYS A 23 -5.14 5.61 25.18
N SER A 24 -5.86 5.94 24.11
CA SER A 24 -5.43 5.63 22.78
C SER A 24 -4.03 6.23 22.70
N LYS A 25 -3.01 5.38 22.64
CA LYS A 25 -1.70 5.81 22.20
C LYS A 25 -1.99 6.47 20.87
N ASP A 26 -1.78 7.76 20.77
CA ASP A 26 -1.70 8.47 19.51
C ASP A 26 -0.55 7.81 18.73
N GLU A 27 -0.85 6.73 18.03
CA GLU A 27 0.07 6.22 17.02
C GLU A 27 0.19 7.36 16.02
N ALA A 28 1.39 7.92 15.93
CA ALA A 28 1.73 8.88 14.89
C ALA A 28 1.18 8.32 13.56
N PRO A 29 0.55 9.16 12.71
CA PRO A 29 -0.02 8.69 11.46
C PRO A 29 1.04 7.90 10.71
N LYS A 30 0.75 6.62 10.44
CA LYS A 30 1.68 5.76 9.70
C LYS A 30 1.97 6.42 8.38
N GLU A 31 3.24 6.69 8.14
CA GLU A 31 3.70 7.17 6.85
C GLU A 31 3.22 6.18 5.79
N GLN A 32 2.46 6.66 4.81
CA GLN A 32 1.85 5.81 3.79
C GLN A 32 2.40 6.16 2.41
N TYR A 33 2.61 5.13 1.62
CA TYR A 33 3.01 5.23 0.22
C TYR A 33 1.85 4.73 -0.62
N LEU A 34 1.14 5.64 -1.27
CA LEU A 34 0.04 5.34 -2.17
C LEU A 34 0.60 5.19 -3.57
N ILE A 35 0.59 3.98 -4.09
CA ILE A 35 1.16 3.67 -5.41
C ILE A 35 0.06 3.21 -6.35
N ARG A 36 0.04 3.75 -7.56
CA ARG A 36 -0.74 3.26 -8.68
C ARG A 36 0.15 3.04 -9.89
N VAL A 37 -0.32 2.22 -10.82
CA VAL A 37 0.46 1.80 -11.99
C VAL A 37 -0.25 2.24 -13.26
N LYS A 38 0.52 2.72 -14.23
CA LYS A 38 0.06 3.03 -15.57
C LYS A 38 0.79 2.19 -16.60
N ASN A 39 0.04 1.53 -17.45
CA ASN A 39 0.58 0.87 -18.63
C ASN A 39 0.87 1.92 -19.72
N THR A 40 2.14 2.17 -20.01
CA THR A 40 2.58 3.11 -21.06
C THR A 40 3.14 2.41 -22.29
N SER A 41 2.95 1.09 -22.38
CA SER A 41 3.37 0.30 -23.55
C SER A 41 2.28 0.23 -24.62
N ASP A 42 2.66 -0.33 -25.77
CA ASP A 42 1.74 -0.64 -26.88
C ASP A 42 1.09 -2.03 -26.73
N PHE A 43 1.18 -2.63 -25.55
CA PHE A 43 0.67 -3.96 -25.25
C PHE A 43 -0.27 -3.93 -24.04
N ASN A 44 -1.33 -4.73 -24.11
CA ASN A 44 -2.16 -5.00 -22.92
C ASN A 44 -1.43 -5.97 -22.00
N TYR A 45 -1.43 -5.68 -20.71
CA TYR A 45 -0.94 -6.60 -19.69
C TYR A 45 -2.07 -7.47 -19.15
N LEU A 46 -1.82 -8.77 -19.08
CA LEU A 46 -2.72 -9.75 -18.46
C LEU A 46 -2.57 -9.74 -16.94
N ASP A 47 -1.37 -9.37 -16.48
CA ASP A 47 -1.04 -9.25 -15.07
C ASP A 47 0.12 -8.26 -14.88
N VAL A 48 0.05 -7.45 -13.81
CA VAL A 48 1.11 -6.51 -13.44
C VAL A 48 1.38 -6.61 -11.95
N ARG A 49 2.61 -6.93 -11.59
CA ARG A 49 3.09 -6.94 -10.20
C ARG A 49 4.16 -5.89 -10.01
N ILE A 50 4.06 -5.16 -8.93
CA ILE A 50 5.04 -4.15 -8.52
C ILE A 50 5.65 -4.53 -7.19
N ILE A 51 6.96 -4.38 -7.09
CA ILE A 51 7.76 -4.71 -5.91
C ILE A 51 8.46 -3.42 -5.44
N PRO A 52 7.78 -2.58 -4.63
CA PRO A 52 8.35 -1.31 -4.18
C PRO A 52 9.36 -1.48 -3.04
N VAL A 53 9.40 -2.66 -2.42
CA VAL A 53 10.28 -2.99 -1.29
C VAL A 53 10.95 -4.33 -1.55
N PRO A 54 12.20 -4.36 -1.99
CA PRO A 54 12.95 -5.60 -2.05
C PRO A 54 13.16 -6.21 -0.66
N PRO A 55 13.17 -7.55 -0.50
CA PRO A 55 13.02 -8.53 -1.56
C PRO A 55 11.63 -9.14 -1.70
N LEU A 56 10.60 -8.79 -0.88
CA LEU A 56 9.47 -9.70 -0.75
C LEU A 56 8.06 -9.11 -0.68
N LYS A 57 7.89 -7.79 -0.71
CA LYS A 57 6.53 -7.23 -0.74
C LYS A 57 6.18 -6.80 -2.16
N PHE A 58 5.33 -7.56 -2.80
CA PHE A 58 4.74 -7.18 -4.08
C PHE A 58 3.23 -6.99 -3.92
N HIS A 59 2.66 -6.21 -4.83
CA HIS A 59 1.22 -6.15 -5.03
C HIS A 59 0.89 -6.42 -6.48
N ASN A 60 -0.16 -7.20 -6.70
CA ASN A 60 -0.67 -7.50 -8.03
C ASN A 60 -1.79 -6.51 -8.37
N PHE A 61 -1.55 -5.69 -9.39
CA PHE A 61 -2.52 -4.72 -9.91
C PHE A 61 -3.46 -5.32 -10.96
N GLY A 62 -3.26 -6.59 -11.33
CA GLY A 62 -4.09 -7.31 -12.28
C GLY A 62 -3.89 -6.84 -13.72
N LYS A 63 -4.95 -6.91 -14.50
CA LYS A 63 -4.95 -6.54 -15.92
C LYS A 63 -4.90 -5.02 -16.10
N LEU A 64 -4.04 -4.56 -17.00
CA LEU A 64 -3.97 -3.16 -17.40
C LEU A 64 -3.94 -3.05 -18.93
N ALA A 65 -5.00 -2.50 -19.52
CA ALA A 65 -5.01 -2.18 -20.93
C ALA A 65 -4.02 -1.05 -21.27
N ILE A 66 -3.71 -0.89 -22.54
CA ILE A 66 -2.88 0.20 -23.07
C ILE A 66 -3.40 1.55 -22.54
N GLY A 67 -2.53 2.35 -21.93
CA GLY A 67 -2.85 3.66 -21.38
C GLY A 67 -3.64 3.64 -20.06
N GLN A 68 -4.08 2.47 -19.60
CA GLN A 68 -4.87 2.36 -18.37
C GLN A 68 -4.00 2.61 -17.12
N THR A 69 -4.60 3.26 -16.13
CA THR A 69 -4.04 3.46 -14.79
C THR A 69 -4.87 2.69 -13.77
N SER A 70 -4.20 2.00 -12.85
CA SER A 70 -4.84 1.27 -11.75
C SER A 70 -5.40 2.21 -10.67
N ALA A 71 -6.16 1.66 -9.72
CA ALA A 71 -6.40 2.29 -8.44
C ALA A 71 -5.11 2.37 -7.61
N TYR A 72 -5.10 3.20 -6.57
CA TYR A 72 -4.01 3.23 -5.60
C TYR A 72 -4.03 1.99 -4.70
N TYR A 73 -2.83 1.54 -4.36
CA TYR A 73 -2.61 0.58 -3.29
C TYR A 73 -1.63 1.18 -2.27
N THR A 74 -1.83 0.85 -0.99
CA THR A 74 -1.02 1.39 0.11
C THR A 74 0.11 0.43 0.45
N PHE A 75 1.34 0.97 0.50
CA PHE A 75 2.52 0.26 0.98
C PHE A 75 3.07 0.94 2.22
N ASP A 76 3.73 0.17 3.09
CA ASP A 76 4.40 0.68 4.29
C ASP A 76 5.72 1.37 3.97
N LYS A 77 6.35 1.00 2.85
CA LYS A 77 7.63 1.55 2.36
C LYS A 77 7.69 1.52 0.85
N ALA A 78 8.46 2.40 0.26
CA ALA A 78 8.82 2.35 -1.15
C ALA A 78 10.21 2.95 -1.38
N TYR A 79 10.89 2.51 -2.45
CA TYR A 79 12.22 2.97 -2.82
C TYR A 79 12.19 3.65 -4.19
N ALA A 80 13.21 4.46 -4.48
CA ALA A 80 13.30 5.20 -5.74
C ALA A 80 13.42 4.29 -6.97
N LYS A 81 13.87 3.06 -6.80
CA LYS A 81 13.84 2.02 -7.83
C LYS A 81 12.81 0.97 -7.44
N ILE A 82 11.91 0.70 -8.35
CA ILE A 82 10.79 -0.23 -8.20
C ILE A 82 10.87 -1.27 -9.28
N ASP A 83 10.86 -2.53 -8.86
CA ASP A 83 10.75 -3.65 -9.78
C ASP A 83 9.32 -3.87 -10.25
N ALA A 84 9.19 -4.30 -11.49
CA ALA A 84 7.94 -4.72 -12.06
C ALA A 84 8.08 -6.07 -12.77
N ASP A 85 7.07 -6.89 -12.59
CA ASP A 85 6.81 -8.07 -13.41
C ASP A 85 5.52 -7.86 -14.17
N VAL A 86 5.53 -8.12 -15.46
CA VAL A 86 4.32 -8.07 -16.29
C VAL A 86 4.15 -9.35 -17.07
N GLN A 87 2.89 -9.75 -17.25
CA GLN A 87 2.51 -10.80 -18.16
C GLN A 87 1.82 -10.18 -19.39
N HIS A 88 2.35 -10.45 -20.58
CA HIS A 88 1.71 -10.20 -21.87
C HIS A 88 1.46 -11.54 -22.55
N THR A 89 2.22 -11.92 -23.57
CA THR A 89 2.25 -13.29 -24.11
C THR A 89 3.14 -14.20 -23.27
N GLU A 90 4.16 -13.62 -22.68
CA GLU A 90 5.14 -14.22 -21.78
C GLU A 90 5.29 -13.36 -20.53
N ASN A 91 6.12 -13.79 -19.59
CA ASN A 91 6.45 -13.02 -18.40
C ASN A 91 7.70 -12.20 -18.64
N PHE A 92 7.65 -10.92 -18.32
CA PHE A 92 8.75 -9.98 -18.37
C PHE A 92 8.98 -9.38 -16.98
N SER A 93 10.26 -9.23 -16.62
CA SER A 93 10.66 -8.66 -15.33
C SER A 93 11.74 -7.61 -15.56
N THR A 94 11.72 -6.55 -14.74
CA THR A 94 12.84 -5.59 -14.71
C THR A 94 14.08 -6.16 -14.03
N GLY A 95 13.92 -7.28 -13.36
CA GLY A 95 14.95 -7.95 -12.58
C GLY A 95 14.74 -7.73 -11.06
N LEU A 96 15.40 -8.53 -10.26
CA LEU A 96 15.34 -8.39 -8.82
C LEU A 96 16.23 -7.22 -8.38
N LEU A 97 15.62 -6.20 -7.81
CA LEU A 97 16.36 -5.13 -7.17
C LEU A 97 17.05 -5.65 -5.91
N HIS A 98 18.35 -5.51 -5.87
CA HIS A 98 19.09 -5.62 -4.63
C HIS A 98 18.92 -4.33 -3.82
N GLN A 99 18.95 -4.43 -2.49
CA GLN A 99 18.88 -3.25 -1.60
C GLN A 99 20.03 -2.25 -1.83
N HIS A 100 21.00 -2.61 -2.67
CA HIS A 100 22.18 -1.84 -2.98
C HIS A 100 22.40 -1.81 -4.49
N GLU A 101 22.62 -0.63 -5.01
CA GLU A 101 23.09 -0.42 -6.39
C GLU A 101 24.52 0.10 -6.34
N ASN A 102 25.44 -0.59 -7.03
CA ASN A 102 26.87 -0.24 -7.01
C ASN A 102 27.45 -0.07 -5.60
N GLY A 103 27.01 -0.92 -4.65
CA GLY A 103 27.45 -0.88 -3.25
C GLY A 103 26.83 0.25 -2.41
N LYS A 104 25.90 1.04 -2.95
CA LYS A 104 25.17 2.07 -2.23
C LYS A 104 23.73 1.64 -1.97
N PRO A 105 23.14 1.96 -0.80
CA PRO A 105 21.73 1.71 -0.54
C PRO A 105 20.86 2.46 -1.56
N ILE A 106 19.79 1.82 -2.03
CA ILE A 106 18.78 2.50 -2.83
C ILE A 106 18.04 3.48 -1.94
N GLU A 107 17.84 4.70 -2.44
CA GLU A 107 17.13 5.75 -1.71
C GLU A 107 15.68 5.35 -1.43
N GLN A 108 15.25 5.49 -0.17
CA GLN A 108 13.85 5.34 0.21
C GLN A 108 13.09 6.61 -0.21
N LEU A 109 11.93 6.43 -0.82
CA LEU A 109 11.04 7.55 -1.15
C LEU A 109 10.49 8.19 0.13
N ALA A 110 10.14 9.46 0.07
CA ALA A 110 9.34 10.10 1.11
C ALA A 110 7.89 9.58 1.03
N PRO A 111 7.13 9.56 2.15
CA PRO A 111 5.70 9.24 2.11
C PRO A 111 4.94 10.14 1.12
N GLY A 112 3.92 9.57 0.48
CA GLY A 112 3.13 10.31 -0.50
C GLY A 112 2.50 9.44 -1.57
N LYS A 113 2.03 10.10 -2.64
CA LYS A 113 1.41 9.46 -3.79
C LYS A 113 2.40 9.31 -4.92
N TYR A 114 2.38 8.17 -5.59
CA TYR A 114 3.29 7.84 -6.67
C TYR A 114 2.57 7.14 -7.81
N LEU A 115 2.91 7.54 -9.03
CA LEU A 115 2.57 6.84 -10.25
C LEU A 115 3.79 6.08 -10.74
N ILE A 116 3.63 4.79 -11.00
CA ILE A 116 4.65 3.96 -11.63
C ILE A 116 4.24 3.72 -13.07
N GLU A 117 4.94 4.34 -13.99
CA GLU A 117 4.80 4.02 -15.41
C GLU A 117 5.57 2.74 -15.70
N VAL A 118 4.90 1.79 -16.34
CA VAL A 118 5.45 0.50 -16.72
C VAL A 118 5.37 0.38 -18.23
N LYS A 119 6.53 0.26 -18.88
CA LYS A 119 6.66 0.23 -20.34
C LYS A 119 7.40 -1.01 -20.80
N LEU A 120 6.70 -1.85 -21.54
CA LEU A 120 7.30 -2.93 -22.30
C LEU A 120 7.52 -2.45 -23.75
N THR A 121 8.74 -2.47 -24.21
CA THR A 121 9.11 -2.14 -25.59
C THR A 121 9.67 -3.38 -26.28
N ARG A 122 9.50 -3.45 -27.61
CA ARG A 122 10.07 -4.49 -28.45
C ARG A 122 10.94 -3.84 -29.52
N ASN A 123 12.27 -3.81 -29.30
CA ASN A 123 13.19 -3.37 -30.34
C ASN A 123 14.67 -3.64 -29.98
N PRO A 124 15.35 -4.61 -30.56
CA PRO A 124 14.85 -5.82 -31.24
C PRO A 124 14.23 -6.81 -30.27
N ASP A 125 14.66 -6.82 -28.98
CA ASP A 125 14.19 -7.68 -27.92
C ASP A 125 13.22 -6.94 -27.00
N TYR A 126 12.42 -7.70 -26.26
CA TYR A 126 11.56 -7.11 -25.26
C TYR A 126 12.37 -6.55 -24.07
N LYS A 127 12.08 -5.31 -23.73
CA LYS A 127 12.66 -4.63 -22.57
C LYS A 127 11.55 -4.04 -21.71
N LEU A 128 11.53 -4.41 -20.44
CA LEU A 128 10.63 -3.84 -19.44
C LEU A 128 11.33 -2.73 -18.67
N GLU A 129 10.71 -1.57 -18.58
CA GLU A 129 11.23 -0.40 -17.86
C GLU A 129 10.16 0.17 -16.93
N THR A 130 10.60 0.71 -15.80
CA THR A 130 9.74 1.43 -14.85
C THR A 130 10.22 2.86 -14.67
N LYS A 131 9.26 3.77 -14.44
CA LYS A 131 9.55 5.16 -14.09
C LYS A 131 8.66 5.56 -12.90
N VAL A 132 9.29 6.05 -11.83
CA VAL A 132 8.60 6.53 -10.63
C VAL A 132 8.34 8.02 -10.77
N ILE A 133 7.10 8.44 -10.56
CA ILE A 133 6.65 9.83 -10.64
C ILE A 133 5.93 10.15 -9.32
N LYS A 134 6.41 11.16 -8.58
CA LYS A 134 5.69 11.68 -7.42
C LYS A 134 4.50 12.50 -7.89
N GLU A 135 3.34 12.24 -7.32
CA GLU A 135 2.10 12.99 -7.58
C GLU A 135 1.86 14.00 -6.45
N GLU A 136 1.22 15.11 -6.76
CA GLU A 136 0.85 16.16 -5.79
C GLU A 136 -0.40 15.78 -4.97
#